data_f205bf17f4700cb75fe8338399d7654f
#
_entry.id   f205bf17f4700cb75fe8338399d7654f
#
_cell.length_a   1.000
_cell.length_b   1.000
_cell.length_c   1.000
_cell.angle_alpha   90.00
_cell.angle_beta   90.00
_cell.angle_gamma   90.00
#
_symmetry.space_group_name_H-M   'P 1'
#
loop_
_entity.id
_entity.type
_entity.pdbx_description
1 polymer ?
#
loop_
_entity_poly.entity_id
_entity_poly.type
_entity_poly.pdbx_seq_one_letter_code
_entity_poly.pdbx_strand_id
1 'polypeptide(L)'
;MLKQILHIGIDDTDSPKGMCTTFLAYKIINRLKKENVDFLDFPNLIRFNPNIPWKTRGNGAVGLKISTSNPDKIKNLIKKFVKQYSDVKNGANPGLVFCQDENIPEDFFKLSSDAMWKLIHRNEAKKILSKHNLDFFYLGNGQGLVGATSVIGYNFEDHTYELLSYRKPSKFGKKRFLDKAKVKEMQEKTYPKTFNSFDTKKNKVLLMPHGPDPVFYGVRGEDSMTLISASKMIQPKEKLAGYLIFKSNQGTGDHLKNEIDVNNFLPYTSGKLQGIIDSKPIVTKGGHVFFSITVDNIKIHCAVYKPTRITDIAKELIVGDKIEVGGGIRKATKTLPRILNLEFIQILNLEKKSKLVNPFCQKCKKH
;
A
#
# COMPACT_ATOMS: atom_id res chain seq x y z
N MET A 1 5.28 22.09 32.98
CA MET A 1 5.06 22.56 31.60
C MET A 1 3.87 21.83 31.02
N LEU A 2 2.99 22.54 30.31
CA LEU A 2 1.87 21.91 29.60
C LEU A 2 2.41 20.98 28.51
N LYS A 3 1.79 19.81 28.35
CA LYS A 3 2.12 18.90 27.25
C LYS A 3 1.53 19.45 25.95
N GLN A 4 2.30 19.35 24.88
CA GLN A 4 1.90 19.74 23.53
C GLN A 4 1.74 18.49 22.67
N ILE A 5 0.76 18.51 21.79
CA ILE A 5 0.57 17.45 20.79
C ILE A 5 1.53 17.69 19.63
N LEU A 6 2.18 16.63 19.19
CA LEU A 6 3.13 16.66 18.09
C LEU A 6 2.81 15.51 17.12
N HIS A 7 2.50 15.88 15.88
CA HIS A 7 2.43 14.95 14.75
C HIS A 7 3.80 14.83 14.10
N ILE A 8 4.18 13.61 13.76
CA ILE A 8 5.48 13.26 13.22
C ILE A 8 5.25 12.37 12.00
N GLY A 9 5.71 12.80 10.84
CA GLY A 9 5.70 12.00 9.61
C GLY A 9 7.09 11.56 9.21
N ILE A 10 7.26 10.30 8.80
CA ILE A 10 8.54 9.69 8.41
C ILE A 10 8.32 8.85 7.15
N ASP A 11 9.17 9.05 6.13
CA ASP A 11 9.13 8.25 4.91
C ASP A 11 10.51 8.09 4.27
N ASP A 12 10.63 7.14 3.32
CA ASP A 12 11.76 6.85 2.44
C ASP A 12 13.11 6.64 3.19
N THR A 13 13.07 5.86 4.28
CA THR A 13 14.25 5.55 5.09
C THR A 13 14.94 4.25 4.70
N ASP A 14 14.39 3.51 3.76
CA ASP A 14 14.86 2.21 3.27
C ASP A 14 15.34 2.28 1.81
N SER A 15 16.08 1.24 1.43
CA SER A 15 16.56 1.03 0.08
C SER A 15 16.26 -0.39 -0.41
N PRO A 16 16.47 -0.70 -1.71
CA PRO A 16 16.39 -2.08 -2.18
C PRO A 16 17.34 -3.05 -1.46
N LYS A 17 18.42 -2.54 -0.84
CA LYS A 17 19.41 -3.34 -0.12
C LYS A 17 19.08 -3.61 1.34
N GLY A 18 18.16 -2.86 1.94
CA GLY A 18 17.78 -3.09 3.33
C GLY A 18 17.04 -1.96 4.00
N MET A 19 16.93 -2.07 5.30
CA MET A 19 16.18 -1.21 6.21
C MET A 19 14.68 -1.18 5.92
N CYS A 20 13.93 -0.42 6.70
CA CYS A 20 12.48 -0.28 6.57
C CYS A 20 11.98 0.87 7.45
N THR A 21 11.14 1.75 6.91
CA THR A 21 10.56 2.88 7.66
C THR A 21 9.76 2.40 8.89
N THR A 22 9.05 1.28 8.78
CA THR A 22 8.31 0.72 9.93
C THR A 22 9.22 0.18 11.03
N PHE A 23 10.41 -0.36 10.66
CA PHE A 23 11.41 -0.77 11.64
C PHE A 23 12.07 0.43 12.34
N LEU A 24 12.34 1.49 11.59
CA LEU A 24 12.80 2.75 12.19
C LEU A 24 11.77 3.28 13.19
N ALA A 25 10.49 3.30 12.83
CA ALA A 25 9.40 3.68 13.74
C ALA A 25 9.38 2.80 15.01
N TYR A 26 9.53 1.48 14.87
CA TYR A 26 9.66 0.57 16.01
C TYR A 26 10.83 0.96 16.93
N LYS A 27 11.99 1.32 16.37
CA LYS A 27 13.15 1.79 17.15
C LYS A 27 12.86 3.11 17.87
N ILE A 28 12.27 4.06 17.17
CA ILE A 28 11.88 5.38 17.71
C ILE A 28 10.89 5.19 18.86
N ILE A 29 9.80 4.46 18.67
CA ILE A 29 8.77 4.23 19.68
C ILE A 29 9.36 3.57 20.93
N ASN A 30 10.20 2.54 20.77
CA ASN A 30 10.84 1.90 21.91
C ASN A 30 11.79 2.84 22.67
N ARG A 31 12.38 3.81 21.99
CA ARG A 31 13.19 4.83 22.66
C ARG A 31 12.31 5.88 23.33
N LEU A 32 11.23 6.33 22.68
CA LEU A 32 10.29 7.32 23.22
C LEU A 32 9.56 6.80 24.47
N LYS A 33 9.28 5.50 24.58
CA LYS A 33 8.72 4.87 25.80
C LYS A 33 9.57 5.07 27.04
N LYS A 34 10.84 5.46 26.89
CA LYS A 34 11.77 5.79 27.99
C LYS A 34 11.81 7.30 28.29
N GLU A 35 11.09 8.10 27.53
CA GLU A 35 10.95 9.53 27.71
C GLU A 35 9.54 9.85 28.28
N ASN A 36 9.34 11.07 28.76
CA ASN A 36 8.01 11.53 29.22
C ASN A 36 7.13 11.89 28.01
N VAL A 37 6.62 10.86 27.32
CA VAL A 37 5.83 10.95 26.09
C VAL A 37 4.61 10.05 26.20
N ASP A 38 3.42 10.60 25.92
CA ASP A 38 2.20 9.81 25.75
C ASP A 38 1.94 9.57 24.26
N PHE A 39 1.66 8.32 23.89
CA PHE A 39 1.20 7.98 22.56
C PHE A 39 -0.32 8.13 22.51
N LEU A 40 -0.83 8.96 21.61
CA LEU A 40 -2.25 9.31 21.55
C LEU A 40 -3.05 8.39 20.60
N ASP A 41 -2.39 7.67 19.73
CA ASP A 41 -2.97 6.67 18.84
C ASP A 41 -1.93 5.59 18.50
N PHE A 42 -2.36 4.54 17.81
CA PHE A 42 -1.44 3.63 17.14
C PHE A 42 -0.59 4.40 16.11
N PRO A 43 0.67 3.99 15.87
CA PRO A 43 1.40 4.52 14.73
C PRO A 43 0.62 4.23 13.44
N ASN A 44 0.50 5.23 12.58
CA ASN A 44 -0.18 5.11 11.29
C ASN A 44 0.80 4.59 10.23
N LEU A 45 0.38 3.62 9.43
CA LEU A 45 1.12 3.15 8.25
C LEU A 45 0.24 3.38 7.03
N ILE A 46 0.45 4.49 6.35
CA ILE A 46 -0.38 4.88 5.21
C ILE A 46 0.29 4.45 3.91
N ARG A 47 -0.43 3.66 3.12
CA ARG A 47 -0.06 3.22 1.78
C ARG A 47 -0.58 4.24 0.78
N PHE A 48 0.33 4.91 0.09
CA PHE A 48 0.04 5.84 -0.98
C PHE A 48 0.03 5.16 -2.34
N ASN A 49 -0.08 5.93 -3.41
CA ASN A 49 -0.15 5.44 -4.79
C ASN A 49 0.87 4.33 -5.07
N PRO A 50 0.42 3.11 -5.39
CA PRO A 50 1.31 1.98 -5.65
C PRO A 50 2.09 2.07 -6.96
N ASN A 51 1.75 3.02 -7.85
CA ASN A 51 2.35 3.15 -9.17
C ASN A 51 3.56 4.09 -9.24
N ILE A 52 3.99 4.64 -8.11
CA ILE A 52 5.18 5.51 -8.07
C ILE A 52 6.44 4.72 -8.50
N PRO A 53 7.16 5.16 -9.54
CA PRO A 53 8.21 4.35 -10.17
C PRO A 53 9.48 4.17 -9.33
N TRP A 54 9.73 5.06 -8.37
CA TRP A 54 10.92 5.02 -7.49
C TRP A 54 10.66 4.48 -6.09
N LYS A 55 9.45 4.00 -5.80
CA LYS A 55 9.20 3.33 -4.52
C LYS A 55 10.09 2.10 -4.33
N THR A 56 10.56 1.88 -3.12
CA THR A 56 11.40 0.72 -2.80
C THR A 56 10.62 -0.58 -2.66
N ARG A 57 9.43 -0.53 -2.05
CA ARG A 57 8.53 -1.68 -1.79
C ARG A 57 7.07 -1.26 -1.95
N GLY A 58 6.31 -1.29 -0.86
CA GLY A 58 4.95 -0.76 -0.85
C GLY A 58 4.99 0.69 -0.42
N ASN A 59 4.79 1.64 -1.31
CA ASN A 59 4.84 3.08 -1.09
C ASN A 59 4.07 3.51 0.18
N GLY A 60 4.76 3.56 1.33
CA GLY A 60 4.10 3.75 2.63
C GLY A 60 4.91 4.55 3.62
N ALA A 61 4.30 5.61 4.16
CA ALA A 61 4.87 6.45 5.22
C ALA A 61 4.34 6.08 6.60
N VAL A 62 5.08 6.46 7.64
CA VAL A 62 4.70 6.26 9.04
C VAL A 62 4.40 7.59 9.71
N GLY A 63 3.22 7.69 10.34
CA GLY A 63 2.78 8.80 11.17
C GLY A 63 2.76 8.42 12.65
N LEU A 64 3.17 9.35 13.53
CA LEU A 64 3.03 9.22 14.97
C LEU A 64 2.30 10.46 15.51
N LYS A 65 1.41 10.25 16.47
CA LYS A 65 0.75 11.32 17.25
C LYS A 65 1.12 11.12 18.71
N ILE A 66 1.81 12.09 19.29
CA ILE A 66 2.31 12.02 20.66
C ILE A 66 2.01 13.31 21.42
N SER A 67 2.01 13.22 22.76
CA SER A 67 1.97 14.38 23.65
C SER A 67 3.24 14.42 24.53
N THR A 68 3.88 15.57 24.61
CA THR A 68 5.14 15.75 25.34
C THR A 68 5.29 17.17 25.91
N SER A 69 5.97 17.28 27.04
CA SER A 69 6.35 18.58 27.62
C SER A 69 7.67 19.14 27.06
N ASN A 70 8.39 18.36 26.24
CA ASN A 70 9.69 18.78 25.66
C ASN A 70 9.79 18.40 24.18
N PRO A 71 9.04 19.09 23.29
CA PRO A 71 9.00 18.76 21.88
C PRO A 71 10.38 18.85 21.19
N ASP A 72 11.22 19.83 21.55
CA ASP A 72 12.53 20.00 20.89
C ASP A 72 13.49 18.87 21.23
N LYS A 73 13.48 18.37 22.47
CA LYS A 73 14.25 17.16 22.84
C LYS A 73 13.81 15.97 22.00
N ILE A 74 12.50 15.77 21.84
CA ILE A 74 11.92 14.66 21.08
C ILE A 74 12.26 14.79 19.59
N LYS A 75 12.09 15.96 18.99
CA LYS A 75 12.47 16.23 17.61
C LYS A 75 13.95 15.92 17.35
N ASN A 76 14.84 16.39 18.22
CA ASN A 76 16.28 16.13 18.09
C ASN A 76 16.64 14.64 18.23
N LEU A 77 15.97 13.93 19.13
CA LEU A 77 16.12 12.49 19.29
C LEU A 77 15.71 11.77 18.02
N ILE A 78 14.55 12.08 17.44
CA ILE A 78 14.04 11.43 16.23
C ILE A 78 14.97 11.75 15.03
N LYS A 79 15.41 13.00 14.87
CA LYS A 79 16.39 13.40 13.84
C LYS A 79 17.68 12.53 13.92
N LYS A 80 18.17 12.24 15.13
CA LYS A 80 19.33 11.33 15.33
C LYS A 80 19.02 9.91 14.83
N PHE A 81 17.84 9.37 15.15
CA PHE A 81 17.45 8.03 14.72
C PHE A 81 17.30 7.95 13.19
N VAL A 82 16.69 8.94 12.56
CA VAL A 82 16.57 9.00 11.09
C VAL A 82 17.97 9.03 10.46
N LYS A 83 18.90 9.84 10.96
CA LYS A 83 20.30 9.87 10.48
C LYS A 83 20.99 8.52 10.63
N GLN A 84 20.80 7.84 11.77
CA GLN A 84 21.50 6.59 12.10
C GLN A 84 20.95 5.39 11.35
N TYR A 85 19.65 5.30 11.14
CA TYR A 85 18.98 4.09 10.66
C TYR A 85 18.43 4.19 9.23
N SER A 86 18.58 5.32 8.55
CA SER A 86 18.21 5.41 7.14
C SER A 86 19.34 4.90 6.24
N ASP A 87 19.00 4.17 5.20
CA ASP A 87 19.97 3.54 4.28
C ASP A 87 20.36 4.48 3.13
N VAL A 88 20.77 5.69 3.48
CA VAL A 88 21.10 6.76 2.51
C VAL A 88 22.22 6.33 1.56
N LYS A 89 23.20 5.57 2.04
CA LYS A 89 24.33 5.06 1.23
C LYS A 89 23.87 4.20 0.05
N ASN A 90 22.71 3.57 0.17
CA ASN A 90 22.12 2.70 -0.85
C ASN A 90 20.90 3.31 -1.54
N GLY A 91 20.69 4.63 -1.42
CA GLY A 91 19.72 5.39 -2.19
C GLY A 91 18.43 5.79 -1.47
N ALA A 92 18.31 5.57 -0.16
CA ALA A 92 17.20 6.13 0.62
C ALA A 92 17.28 7.67 0.65
N ASN A 93 16.12 8.33 0.59
CA ASN A 93 16.01 9.79 0.64
C ASN A 93 15.03 10.23 1.74
N PRO A 94 15.35 9.95 3.01
CA PRO A 94 14.42 10.12 4.11
C PRO A 94 13.88 11.53 4.23
N GLY A 95 12.58 11.61 4.53
CA GLY A 95 11.87 12.80 4.94
C GLY A 95 11.32 12.63 6.35
N LEU A 96 11.40 13.69 7.15
CA LEU A 96 10.89 13.79 8.49
C LEU A 96 10.23 15.15 8.67
N VAL A 97 8.97 15.15 9.10
CA VAL A 97 8.16 16.37 9.29
C VAL A 97 7.57 16.37 10.68
N PHE A 98 7.54 17.54 11.30
CA PHE A 98 6.92 17.80 12.58
C PHE A 98 5.84 18.88 12.43
N CYS A 99 4.65 18.62 12.99
CA CYS A 99 3.55 19.56 13.02
C CYS A 99 2.90 19.54 14.40
N GLN A 100 2.57 20.71 14.95
CA GLN A 100 1.80 20.82 16.19
C GLN A 100 0.31 20.70 15.89
N ASP A 101 -0.46 20.09 16.82
CA ASP A 101 -1.84 19.66 16.55
C ASP A 101 -2.82 20.79 16.21
N GLU A 102 -2.65 21.94 16.84
CA GLU A 102 -3.63 23.02 16.74
C GLU A 102 -3.75 23.61 15.33
N ASN A 103 -2.82 23.26 14.42
CA ASN A 103 -2.74 23.86 13.09
C ASN A 103 -2.14 22.93 12.04
N ILE A 104 -2.72 21.74 11.85
CA ILE A 104 -2.37 20.95 10.64
C ILE A 104 -2.88 21.73 9.44
N PRO A 105 -1.99 22.23 8.54
CA PRO A 105 -2.39 23.03 7.40
C PRO A 105 -3.33 22.25 6.46
N GLU A 106 -4.32 22.93 5.91
CA GLU A 106 -5.25 22.35 4.93
C GLU A 106 -4.50 21.77 3.70
N ASP A 107 -3.40 22.40 3.32
CA ASP A 107 -2.50 21.90 2.26
C ASP A 107 -2.01 20.45 2.52
N PHE A 108 -1.93 20.00 3.80
CA PHE A 108 -1.51 18.63 4.14
C PHE A 108 -2.59 17.60 3.79
N PHE A 109 -3.85 17.93 4.05
CA PHE A 109 -4.98 17.06 3.69
C PHE A 109 -5.09 16.93 2.17
N LYS A 110 -4.94 18.05 1.46
CA LYS A 110 -4.92 18.06 -0.01
C LYS A 110 -3.76 17.24 -0.57
N LEU A 111 -2.53 17.46 -0.06
CA LEU A 111 -1.36 16.70 -0.48
C LEU A 111 -1.53 15.22 -0.22
N SER A 112 -2.12 14.85 0.93
CA SER A 112 -2.40 13.46 1.30
C SER A 112 -3.38 12.81 0.32
N SER A 113 -4.50 13.46 0.05
CA SER A 113 -5.49 12.99 -0.93
C SER A 113 -4.86 12.81 -2.31
N ASP A 114 -4.10 13.80 -2.78
CA ASP A 114 -3.41 13.75 -4.07
C ASP A 114 -2.36 12.63 -4.14
N ALA A 115 -1.62 12.38 -3.07
CA ALA A 115 -0.59 11.33 -2.99
C ALA A 115 -1.18 9.91 -3.06
N MET A 116 -2.50 9.73 -2.81
CA MET A 116 -3.17 8.44 -2.95
C MET A 116 -3.22 7.97 -4.40
N TRP A 117 -3.31 8.87 -5.37
CA TRP A 117 -3.63 8.48 -6.73
C TRP A 117 -2.72 9.06 -7.80
N LYS A 118 -1.96 10.13 -7.53
CA LYS A 118 -1.05 10.72 -8.53
C LYS A 118 0.38 10.84 -8.04
N LEU A 119 1.27 11.18 -8.95
CA LEU A 119 2.67 11.45 -8.68
C LEU A 119 2.83 12.87 -8.15
N ILE A 120 3.40 13.00 -6.94
CA ILE A 120 3.72 14.29 -6.32
C ILE A 120 5.22 14.54 -6.41
N HIS A 121 5.61 15.73 -6.84
CA HIS A 121 7.00 16.12 -6.87
C HIS A 121 7.45 16.66 -5.50
N ARG A 122 8.64 16.23 -5.03
CA ARG A 122 9.18 16.62 -3.72
C ARG A 122 9.22 18.15 -3.47
N ASN A 123 9.36 18.97 -4.52
CA ASN A 123 9.37 20.41 -4.38
C ASN A 123 8.00 20.96 -3.95
N GLU A 124 6.91 20.27 -4.25
CA GLU A 124 5.56 20.63 -3.81
C GLU A 124 5.46 20.48 -2.28
N ALA A 125 5.89 19.35 -1.74
CA ALA A 125 5.96 19.17 -0.29
C ALA A 125 6.87 20.22 0.37
N LYS A 126 8.06 20.50 -0.19
CA LYS A 126 8.96 21.53 0.34
C LYS A 126 8.32 22.93 0.36
N LYS A 127 7.59 23.28 -0.72
CA LYS A 127 6.88 24.58 -0.78
C LYS A 127 5.82 24.69 0.33
N ILE A 128 5.03 23.64 0.53
CA ILE A 128 4.02 23.59 1.59
C ILE A 128 4.67 23.74 2.96
N LEU A 129 5.71 22.99 3.26
CA LEU A 129 6.42 23.03 4.54
C LEU A 129 7.03 24.39 4.83
N SER A 130 7.65 25.03 3.81
CA SER A 130 8.22 26.38 3.93
C SER A 130 7.14 27.46 4.07
N LYS A 131 6.03 27.37 3.32
CA LYS A 131 4.88 28.30 3.41
C LYS A 131 4.32 28.39 4.83
N HIS A 132 4.27 27.26 5.53
CA HIS A 132 3.73 27.17 6.89
C HIS A 132 4.80 27.23 7.99
N ASN A 133 6.06 27.52 7.63
CA ASN A 133 7.20 27.62 8.56
C ASN A 133 7.33 26.42 9.51
N LEU A 134 7.16 25.21 8.99
CA LEU A 134 7.18 23.97 9.77
C LEU A 134 8.59 23.41 9.92
N ASP A 135 8.84 22.71 11.04
CA ASP A 135 10.11 22.03 11.28
C ASP A 135 10.15 20.70 10.48
N PHE A 136 11.10 20.60 9.58
CA PHE A 136 11.34 19.38 8.81
C PHE A 136 12.83 19.09 8.63
N PHE A 137 13.13 17.85 8.34
CA PHE A 137 14.49 17.37 8.11
C PHE A 137 14.49 16.33 6.99
N TYR A 138 15.51 16.33 6.17
CA TYR A 138 15.69 15.31 5.13
C TYR A 138 17.16 15.01 4.85
N LEU A 139 17.43 13.88 4.21
CA LEU A 139 18.72 13.51 3.65
C LEU A 139 18.54 13.15 2.16
N GLY A 140 19.63 13.08 1.42
CA GLY A 140 19.59 12.84 0.00
C GLY A 140 18.81 13.93 -0.75
N ASN A 141 17.93 13.56 -1.65
CA ASN A 141 17.14 14.52 -2.43
C ASN A 141 15.85 15.01 -1.71
N GLY A 142 15.49 14.39 -0.57
CA GLY A 142 14.31 14.73 0.21
C GLY A 142 12.98 14.22 -0.36
N GLN A 143 12.98 13.15 -1.17
CA GLN A 143 11.77 12.56 -1.73
C GLN A 143 10.79 12.11 -0.64
N GLY A 144 11.28 11.58 0.49
CA GLY A 144 10.48 11.17 1.64
C GLY A 144 9.66 12.30 2.29
N LEU A 145 9.93 13.58 2.00
CA LEU A 145 9.11 14.67 2.51
C LEU A 145 7.67 14.59 2.00
N VAL A 146 7.44 14.03 0.81
CA VAL A 146 6.09 13.86 0.26
C VAL A 146 5.26 12.95 1.17
N GLY A 147 5.72 11.72 1.42
CA GLY A 147 5.00 10.78 2.27
C GLY A 147 4.97 11.22 3.75
N ALA A 148 6.06 11.82 4.25
CA ALA A 148 6.11 12.33 5.62
C ALA A 148 5.12 13.48 5.88
N THR A 149 4.88 14.35 4.90
CA THR A 149 3.85 15.40 4.99
C THR A 149 2.45 14.78 4.84
N SER A 150 2.28 13.93 3.82
CA SER A 150 0.99 13.32 3.50
C SER A 150 0.45 12.44 4.64
N VAL A 151 1.30 11.70 5.37
CA VAL A 151 0.82 10.85 6.47
C VAL A 151 0.27 11.65 7.65
N ILE A 152 0.73 12.88 7.85
CA ILE A 152 0.17 13.80 8.87
C ILE A 152 -1.21 14.31 8.45
N GLY A 153 -1.40 14.62 7.17
CA GLY A 153 -2.67 15.09 6.61
C GLY A 153 -3.64 13.95 6.23
N TYR A 154 -3.34 12.69 6.55
CA TYR A 154 -4.22 11.59 6.20
C TYR A 154 -5.35 11.41 7.21
N ASN A 155 -6.58 11.43 6.72
CA ASN A 155 -7.79 11.12 7.50
C ASN A 155 -8.31 9.74 7.14
N PHE A 156 -8.50 8.90 8.15
CA PHE A 156 -9.10 7.57 7.96
C PHE A 156 -10.62 7.69 7.82
N GLU A 157 -11.16 7.33 6.65
CA GLU A 157 -12.58 7.02 6.47
C GLU A 157 -12.85 5.56 6.86
N ASP A 158 -11.92 4.68 6.49
CA ASP A 158 -11.87 3.26 6.83
C ASP A 158 -10.43 2.88 7.22
N HIS A 159 -10.26 1.83 8.00
CA HIS A 159 -8.94 1.40 8.41
C HIS A 159 -8.89 -0.09 8.74
N THR A 160 -7.68 -0.62 8.64
CA THR A 160 -7.30 -1.95 9.10
C THR A 160 -6.11 -1.83 10.05
N TYR A 161 -5.62 -2.95 10.54
CA TYR A 161 -4.39 -3.00 11.34
C TYR A 161 -3.36 -3.92 10.71
N GLU A 162 -2.09 -3.54 10.81
CA GLU A 162 -0.95 -4.41 10.45
C GLU A 162 -0.06 -4.65 11.68
N LEU A 163 0.07 -5.89 12.12
CA LEU A 163 1.09 -6.30 13.07
C LEU A 163 2.35 -6.68 12.29
N LEU A 164 3.43 -5.92 12.44
CA LEU A 164 4.72 -6.21 11.82
C LEU A 164 5.71 -6.69 12.87
N SER A 165 6.23 -7.90 12.68
CA SER A 165 7.27 -8.48 13.54
C SER A 165 8.66 -8.23 12.97
N TYR A 166 9.64 -7.96 13.85
CA TYR A 166 10.97 -7.57 13.45
C TYR A 166 12.03 -8.57 13.88
N ARG A 167 12.97 -8.80 12.99
CA ARG A 167 14.14 -9.65 13.20
C ARG A 167 15.21 -8.96 14.03
N LYS A 168 16.03 -9.74 14.70
CA LYS A 168 17.30 -9.23 15.26
C LYS A 168 18.26 -8.86 14.12
N PRO A 169 19.14 -7.84 14.28
CA PRO A 169 20.07 -7.42 13.24
C PRO A 169 20.93 -8.55 12.66
N SER A 170 21.33 -9.53 13.47
CA SER A 170 22.10 -10.70 13.05
C SER A 170 21.36 -11.62 12.05
N LYS A 171 20.06 -11.39 11.83
CA LYS A 171 19.20 -12.16 10.92
C LYS A 171 18.78 -11.37 9.66
N PHE A 172 19.16 -10.09 9.54
CA PHE A 172 18.84 -9.29 8.35
C PHE A 172 19.43 -9.92 7.09
N GLY A 173 18.71 -9.87 5.97
CA GLY A 173 19.09 -10.47 4.70
C GLY A 173 19.04 -12.01 4.65
N LYS A 174 18.93 -12.72 5.78
CA LYS A 174 18.87 -14.19 5.79
C LYS A 174 17.48 -14.70 5.40
N LYS A 175 17.43 -15.93 4.87
CA LYS A 175 16.17 -16.61 4.51
C LYS A 175 15.22 -16.65 5.71
N ARG A 176 13.92 -16.39 5.45
CA ARG A 176 12.83 -16.49 6.43
C ARG A 176 12.16 -17.83 6.29
N PHE A 177 11.68 -18.34 7.41
CA PHE A 177 10.91 -19.58 7.44
C PHE A 177 9.73 -19.45 8.42
N LEU A 178 8.53 -19.75 7.94
CA LEU A 178 7.34 -19.95 8.74
C LEU A 178 6.75 -21.33 8.43
N ASP A 179 6.23 -21.98 9.45
CA ASP A 179 5.53 -23.24 9.29
C ASP A 179 4.20 -23.00 8.56
N LYS A 180 4.05 -23.62 7.39
CA LYS A 180 2.87 -23.47 6.54
C LYS A 180 1.59 -23.97 7.22
N ALA A 181 1.69 -25.07 7.98
CA ALA A 181 0.53 -25.66 8.66
C ALA A 181 0.01 -24.71 9.74
N LYS A 182 0.90 -24.11 10.54
CA LYS A 182 0.54 -23.13 11.56
C LYS A 182 -0.07 -21.85 10.97
N VAL A 183 0.47 -21.35 9.85
CA VAL A 183 -0.11 -20.16 9.18
C VAL A 183 -1.47 -20.47 8.59
N LYS A 184 -1.66 -21.68 8.02
CA LYS A 184 -2.96 -22.12 7.50
C LYS A 184 -3.97 -22.24 8.64
N GLU A 185 -3.63 -22.93 9.73
CA GLU A 185 -4.46 -23.07 10.94
C GLU A 185 -4.83 -21.68 11.52
N MET A 186 -3.86 -20.78 11.62
CA MET A 186 -4.10 -19.41 12.08
C MET A 186 -5.14 -18.72 11.19
N GLN A 187 -4.99 -18.78 9.86
CA GLN A 187 -5.96 -18.17 8.94
C GLN A 187 -7.35 -18.79 9.09
N GLU A 188 -7.47 -20.13 9.18
CA GLU A 188 -8.75 -20.80 9.34
C GLU A 188 -9.48 -20.40 10.63
N LYS A 189 -8.73 -20.16 11.72
CA LYS A 189 -9.29 -19.73 13.01
C LYS A 189 -9.60 -18.24 13.11
N THR A 190 -8.98 -17.41 12.29
CA THR A 190 -9.09 -15.95 12.41
C THR A 190 -9.78 -15.26 11.23
N TYR A 191 -10.01 -15.97 10.12
CA TYR A 191 -10.78 -15.44 8.99
C TYR A 191 -12.27 -15.25 9.38
N PRO A 192 -12.95 -14.17 8.97
CA PRO A 192 -12.49 -13.09 8.09
C PRO A 192 -11.75 -11.94 8.79
N LYS A 193 -11.62 -11.96 10.13
CA LYS A 193 -10.97 -10.88 10.90
C LYS A 193 -9.49 -10.69 10.54
N THR A 194 -8.80 -11.72 10.05
CA THR A 194 -7.49 -11.57 9.39
C THR A 194 -7.60 -11.94 7.91
N PHE A 195 -6.78 -11.32 7.07
CA PHE A 195 -6.82 -11.52 5.62
C PHE A 195 -5.44 -11.57 5.00
N ASN A 196 -5.35 -12.13 3.78
CA ASN A 196 -4.12 -12.22 3.00
C ASN A 196 -2.95 -12.90 3.72
N SER A 197 -3.22 -13.93 4.55
CA SER A 197 -2.20 -14.66 5.31
C SER A 197 -1.68 -15.88 4.56
N PHE A 198 -2.56 -16.63 3.90
CA PHE A 198 -2.23 -17.87 3.21
C PHE A 198 -3.02 -18.03 1.90
N ASP A 199 -2.33 -18.38 0.82
CA ASP A 199 -2.96 -18.74 -0.46
C ASP A 199 -3.24 -20.25 -0.49
N THR A 200 -4.49 -20.64 -0.28
CA THR A 200 -4.92 -22.05 -0.27
C THR A 200 -4.76 -22.73 -1.62
N LYS A 201 -5.03 -22.02 -2.75
CA LYS A 201 -4.90 -22.55 -4.11
C LYS A 201 -3.45 -22.86 -4.46
N LYS A 202 -2.50 -22.03 -4.02
CA LYS A 202 -1.07 -22.18 -4.29
C LYS A 202 -0.29 -22.82 -3.15
N ASN A 203 -0.96 -23.17 -2.04
CA ASN A 203 -0.34 -23.67 -0.80
C ASN A 203 0.86 -22.81 -0.36
N LYS A 204 0.66 -21.48 -0.31
CA LYS A 204 1.74 -20.50 -0.10
C LYS A 204 1.43 -19.53 1.05
N VAL A 205 2.42 -19.35 1.94
CA VAL A 205 2.40 -18.28 2.97
C VAL A 205 2.59 -16.92 2.30
N LEU A 206 1.74 -15.94 2.64
CA LEU A 206 1.77 -14.58 2.11
C LEU A 206 2.33 -13.55 3.10
N LEU A 207 2.56 -13.93 4.35
CA LEU A 207 2.94 -13.03 5.44
C LEU A 207 4.38 -12.50 5.35
N MET A 208 5.28 -13.22 4.65
CA MET A 208 6.70 -12.89 4.62
C MET A 208 7.04 -11.96 3.47
N PRO A 209 7.74 -10.83 3.73
CA PRO A 209 8.28 -9.99 2.66
C PRO A 209 9.41 -10.70 1.91
N HIS A 210 9.62 -10.31 0.65
CA HIS A 210 10.65 -10.91 -0.21
C HIS A 210 12.03 -10.23 -0.10
N GLY A 211 12.07 -8.97 0.35
CA GLY A 211 13.30 -8.18 0.42
C GLY A 211 14.18 -8.50 1.65
N PRO A 212 15.41 -7.94 1.68
CA PRO A 212 16.35 -8.12 2.79
C PRO A 212 16.03 -7.24 4.02
N ASP A 213 14.81 -6.73 4.12
CA ASP A 213 14.39 -5.82 5.18
C ASP A 213 14.32 -6.49 6.58
N PRO A 214 14.24 -5.67 7.65
CA PRO A 214 14.14 -6.15 9.03
C PRO A 214 12.83 -6.84 9.40
N VAL A 215 11.77 -6.70 8.58
CA VAL A 215 10.47 -7.34 8.85
C VAL A 215 10.59 -8.85 8.67
N PHE A 216 10.13 -9.62 9.65
CA PHE A 216 10.07 -11.08 9.54
C PHE A 216 8.78 -11.53 8.88
N TYR A 217 7.63 -11.11 9.42
CA TYR A 217 6.31 -11.30 8.84
C TYR A 217 5.38 -10.15 9.24
N GLY A 218 4.28 -10.01 8.51
CA GLY A 218 3.19 -9.10 8.84
C GLY A 218 1.84 -9.82 8.80
N VAL A 219 1.00 -9.59 9.81
CA VAL A 219 -0.41 -10.04 9.84
C VAL A 219 -1.30 -8.82 9.70
N ARG A 220 -2.34 -8.92 8.86
CA ARG A 220 -3.31 -7.87 8.60
C ARG A 220 -4.69 -8.29 9.04
N GLY A 221 -5.48 -7.36 9.55
CA GLY A 221 -6.84 -7.65 9.99
C GLY A 221 -7.61 -6.42 10.46
N GLU A 222 -8.82 -6.66 10.88
CA GLU A 222 -9.82 -5.64 11.22
C GLU A 222 -9.62 -5.07 12.64
N ASP A 223 -9.00 -5.83 13.55
CA ASP A 223 -8.76 -5.38 14.91
C ASP A 223 -7.41 -5.84 15.49
N SER A 224 -6.84 -5.00 16.36
CA SER A 224 -5.51 -5.21 16.93
C SER A 224 -5.40 -6.44 17.84
N MET A 225 -6.47 -6.81 18.54
CA MET A 225 -6.47 -7.95 19.48
C MET A 225 -6.45 -9.27 18.74
N THR A 226 -7.21 -9.38 17.63
CA THR A 226 -7.15 -10.53 16.74
C THR A 226 -5.76 -10.70 16.14
N LEU A 227 -5.07 -9.61 15.76
CA LEU A 227 -3.69 -9.68 15.25
C LEU A 227 -2.71 -10.22 16.28
N ILE A 228 -2.83 -9.81 17.55
CA ILE A 228 -2.00 -10.34 18.64
C ILE A 228 -2.22 -11.84 18.80
N SER A 229 -3.49 -12.28 18.81
CA SER A 229 -3.86 -13.69 18.93
C SER A 229 -3.35 -14.51 17.75
N ALA A 230 -3.52 -14.02 16.52
CA ALA A 230 -3.01 -14.63 15.30
C ALA A 230 -1.48 -14.76 15.31
N SER A 231 -0.79 -13.70 15.74
CA SER A 231 0.68 -13.71 15.85
C SER A 231 1.22 -14.77 16.81
N LYS A 232 0.53 -15.02 17.94
CA LYS A 232 0.89 -16.07 18.90
C LYS A 232 0.75 -17.47 18.30
N MET A 233 -0.18 -17.70 17.37
CA MET A 233 -0.38 -18.99 16.70
C MET A 233 0.73 -19.32 15.69
N ILE A 234 1.37 -18.32 15.08
CA ILE A 234 2.41 -18.51 14.05
C ILE A 234 3.68 -19.18 14.61
N GLN A 235 4.05 -18.89 15.85
CA GLN A 235 5.20 -19.48 16.57
C GLN A 235 6.49 -19.57 15.74
N PRO A 236 7.13 -18.44 15.39
CA PRO A 236 8.34 -18.46 14.58
C PRO A 236 9.49 -19.15 15.30
N LYS A 237 10.31 -19.92 14.55
CA LYS A 237 11.49 -20.59 15.10
C LYS A 237 12.63 -19.63 15.45
N GLU A 238 12.68 -18.44 14.83
CA GLU A 238 13.70 -17.46 15.14
C GLU A 238 13.24 -16.50 16.25
N LYS A 239 14.18 -16.14 17.13
CA LYS A 239 13.92 -15.15 18.20
C LYS A 239 13.82 -13.76 17.61
N LEU A 240 12.62 -13.17 17.71
CA LEU A 240 12.32 -11.83 17.20
C LEU A 240 12.92 -10.72 18.09
N ALA A 241 13.11 -9.52 17.52
CA ALA A 241 13.42 -8.30 18.26
C ALA A 241 12.18 -7.75 18.95
N GLY A 242 11.01 -7.95 18.36
CA GLY A 242 9.70 -7.52 18.84
C GLY A 242 8.72 -7.32 17.69
N TYR A 243 7.60 -6.66 17.98
CA TYR A 243 6.60 -6.31 16.99
C TYR A 243 6.03 -4.90 17.25
N LEU A 244 5.34 -4.36 16.27
CA LEU A 244 4.57 -3.13 16.37
C LEU A 244 3.27 -3.31 15.59
N ILE A 245 2.18 -2.77 16.14
CA ILE A 245 0.89 -2.72 15.47
C ILE A 245 0.70 -1.32 14.91
N PHE A 246 0.33 -1.24 13.64
CA PHE A 246 0.02 -0.01 12.94
C PHE A 246 -1.46 0.04 12.60
N LYS A 247 -2.07 1.21 12.73
CA LYS A 247 -3.32 1.54 12.07
C LYS A 247 -3.01 1.86 10.61
N SER A 248 -3.74 1.29 9.66
CA SER A 248 -3.35 1.33 8.25
C SER A 248 -4.58 1.46 7.33
N ASN A 249 -4.38 1.98 6.14
CA ASN A 249 -5.36 1.92 5.04
C ASN A 249 -5.10 0.73 4.10
N GLN A 250 -4.35 -0.27 4.53
CA GLN A 250 -4.08 -1.45 3.72
C GLN A 250 -5.33 -2.29 3.52
N GLY A 251 -5.79 -2.42 2.28
CA GLY A 251 -7.00 -3.17 1.92
C GLY A 251 -8.25 -2.32 1.74
N THR A 252 -8.23 -1.04 2.07
CA THR A 252 -9.38 -0.12 1.92
C THR A 252 -9.63 0.32 0.46
N GLY A 253 -8.64 0.16 -0.42
CA GLY A 253 -8.77 0.58 -1.82
C GLY A 253 -8.67 2.09 -2.05
N ASP A 254 -8.18 2.86 -1.07
CA ASP A 254 -8.15 4.34 -1.13
C ASP A 254 -7.52 4.91 -2.39
N HIS A 255 -6.47 4.28 -2.92
CA HIS A 255 -5.80 4.71 -4.15
C HIS A 255 -6.67 4.56 -5.41
N LEU A 256 -7.82 3.88 -5.31
CA LEU A 256 -8.78 3.68 -6.39
C LEU A 256 -10.04 4.55 -6.25
N LYS A 257 -10.15 5.38 -5.20
CA LYS A 257 -11.30 6.27 -5.00
C LYS A 257 -11.36 7.40 -6.02
N ASN A 258 -10.22 7.77 -6.60
CA ASN A 258 -10.16 8.80 -7.64
C ASN A 258 -10.82 8.34 -8.93
N GLU A 259 -11.59 9.20 -9.57
CA GLU A 259 -12.09 8.99 -10.93
C GLU A 259 -11.03 9.43 -11.94
N ILE A 260 -10.67 8.51 -12.85
CA ILE A 260 -9.66 8.78 -13.87
C ILE A 260 -10.26 9.67 -14.95
N ASP A 261 -9.67 10.85 -15.15
CA ASP A 261 -9.96 11.69 -16.31
C ASP A 261 -9.36 11.08 -17.58
N VAL A 262 -10.22 10.59 -18.47
CA VAL A 262 -9.82 9.95 -19.72
C VAL A 262 -9.18 10.92 -20.70
N ASN A 263 -9.56 12.21 -20.66
CA ASN A 263 -8.94 13.25 -21.48
C ASN A 263 -7.51 13.58 -21.02
N ASN A 264 -7.21 13.32 -19.74
CA ASN A 264 -5.90 13.53 -19.13
C ASN A 264 -5.36 12.23 -18.55
N PHE A 265 -5.28 11.18 -19.38
CA PHE A 265 -4.87 9.82 -18.99
C PHE A 265 -3.37 9.75 -18.69
N LEU A 266 -2.94 10.31 -17.54
CA LEU A 266 -1.54 10.46 -17.16
C LEU A 266 -0.93 9.16 -16.59
N PRO A 267 0.33 8.83 -16.94
CA PRO A 267 1.02 7.69 -16.35
C PRO A 267 1.27 7.91 -14.85
N TYR A 268 1.34 6.81 -14.11
CA TYR A 268 1.53 6.79 -12.66
C TYR A 268 0.38 7.35 -11.84
N THR A 269 -0.79 7.55 -12.44
CA THR A 269 -2.03 7.79 -11.71
C THR A 269 -2.76 6.49 -11.43
N SER A 270 -3.58 6.47 -10.38
CA SER A 270 -4.47 5.38 -10.01
C SER A 270 -5.89 5.90 -9.92
N GLY A 271 -6.85 5.02 -10.04
CA GLY A 271 -8.26 5.36 -9.87
C GLY A 271 -9.17 4.36 -10.56
N LYS A 272 -10.41 4.75 -10.76
CA LYS A 272 -11.44 3.96 -11.42
C LYS A 272 -12.09 4.73 -12.55
N LEU A 273 -12.72 4.01 -13.46
CA LEU A 273 -13.56 4.54 -14.53
C LEU A 273 -14.57 3.50 -14.98
N GLN A 274 -15.65 3.97 -15.61
CA GLN A 274 -16.68 3.13 -16.21
C GLN A 274 -16.55 3.16 -17.72
N GLY A 275 -16.77 2.02 -18.38
CA GLY A 275 -16.71 1.94 -19.83
C GLY A 275 -17.40 0.70 -20.36
N ILE A 276 -17.48 0.62 -21.68
CA ILE A 276 -18.06 -0.50 -22.41
C ILE A 276 -16.92 -1.26 -23.08
N ILE A 277 -16.92 -2.58 -22.95
CA ILE A 277 -15.95 -3.47 -23.64
C ILE A 277 -16.08 -3.27 -25.15
N ASP A 278 -14.99 -2.89 -25.81
CA ASP A 278 -14.96 -2.67 -27.26
C ASP A 278 -14.13 -3.71 -28.01
N SER A 279 -13.38 -4.55 -27.29
CA SER A 279 -12.60 -5.62 -27.91
C SER A 279 -12.69 -6.91 -27.14
N LYS A 280 -12.70 -8.05 -27.85
CA LYS A 280 -12.68 -9.38 -27.24
C LYS A 280 -11.44 -9.53 -26.38
N PRO A 281 -11.55 -10.01 -25.12
CA PRO A 281 -10.38 -10.30 -24.28
C PRO A 281 -9.43 -11.33 -24.90
N ILE A 282 -8.14 -11.00 -24.90
CA ILE A 282 -7.06 -11.84 -25.42
C ILE A 282 -6.24 -12.37 -24.25
N VAL A 283 -6.13 -13.71 -24.16
CA VAL A 283 -5.31 -14.38 -23.16
C VAL A 283 -3.92 -14.68 -23.72
N THR A 284 -2.88 -14.18 -23.08
CA THR A 284 -1.49 -14.47 -23.46
C THR A 284 -1.05 -15.85 -22.95
N LYS A 285 0.08 -16.38 -23.49
CA LYS A 285 0.71 -17.62 -23.00
C LYS A 285 1.01 -17.58 -21.49
N GLY A 286 1.29 -16.39 -20.92
CA GLY A 286 1.52 -16.19 -19.49
C GLY A 286 0.24 -16.15 -18.64
N GLY A 287 -0.95 -16.22 -19.26
CA GLY A 287 -2.25 -16.17 -18.59
C GLY A 287 -2.67 -14.75 -18.19
N HIS A 288 -2.05 -13.71 -18.75
CA HIS A 288 -2.50 -12.32 -18.65
C HIS A 288 -3.62 -12.08 -19.64
N VAL A 289 -4.57 -11.20 -19.31
CA VAL A 289 -5.70 -10.87 -20.18
C VAL A 289 -5.60 -9.41 -20.58
N PHE A 290 -5.74 -9.14 -21.89
CA PHE A 290 -5.75 -7.81 -22.46
C PHE A 290 -7.06 -7.58 -23.21
N PHE A 291 -7.64 -6.41 -23.03
CA PHE A 291 -8.82 -5.95 -23.76
C PHE A 291 -8.84 -4.42 -23.79
N SER A 292 -9.81 -3.84 -24.44
CA SER A 292 -10.05 -2.41 -24.40
C SER A 292 -11.49 -2.10 -24.03
N ILE A 293 -11.68 -0.92 -23.49
CA ILE A 293 -12.99 -0.34 -23.18
C ILE A 293 -13.10 1.02 -23.85
N THR A 294 -14.30 1.43 -24.18
CA THR A 294 -14.60 2.78 -24.66
C THR A 294 -15.26 3.57 -23.53
N VAL A 295 -14.73 4.75 -23.27
CA VAL A 295 -15.23 5.74 -22.31
C VAL A 295 -15.30 7.08 -23.06
N ASP A 296 -16.48 7.70 -23.16
CA ASP A 296 -16.69 8.99 -23.86
C ASP A 296 -16.03 9.03 -25.26
N ASN A 297 -16.20 7.96 -26.04
CA ASN A 297 -15.61 7.73 -27.36
C ASN A 297 -14.06 7.60 -27.37
N ILE A 298 -13.43 7.54 -26.21
CA ILE A 298 -11.97 7.34 -26.07
C ILE A 298 -11.70 5.86 -25.76
N LYS A 299 -10.79 5.26 -26.54
CA LYS A 299 -10.37 3.87 -26.34
C LYS A 299 -9.30 3.78 -25.28
N ILE A 300 -9.57 3.00 -24.23
CA ILE A 300 -8.65 2.73 -23.12
C ILE A 300 -8.21 1.26 -23.15
N HIS A 301 -6.92 1.02 -23.26
CA HIS A 301 -6.35 -0.31 -23.17
C HIS A 301 -6.24 -0.77 -21.73
N CYS A 302 -6.69 -1.99 -21.44
CA CYS A 302 -6.71 -2.61 -20.12
C CYS A 302 -5.85 -3.88 -20.09
N ALA A 303 -5.17 -4.11 -18.99
CA ALA A 303 -4.41 -5.32 -18.72
C ALA A 303 -4.74 -5.90 -17.36
N VAL A 304 -5.05 -7.19 -17.32
CA VAL A 304 -5.24 -7.97 -16.09
C VAL A 304 -4.10 -8.97 -15.97
N TYR A 305 -3.25 -8.79 -14.98
CA TYR A 305 -2.13 -9.70 -14.75
C TYR A 305 -2.55 -10.89 -13.88
N LYS A 306 -2.07 -12.09 -14.23
CA LYS A 306 -2.38 -13.35 -13.55
C LYS A 306 -2.31 -13.30 -12.01
N PRO A 307 -1.37 -12.58 -11.36
CA PRO A 307 -1.32 -12.48 -9.91
C PRO A 307 -2.53 -11.81 -9.24
N THR A 308 -3.30 -10.99 -9.97
CA THR A 308 -4.46 -10.25 -9.42
C THR A 308 -5.68 -11.12 -9.13
N ARG A 309 -5.72 -12.37 -9.63
CA ARG A 309 -6.82 -13.34 -9.50
C ARG A 309 -8.15 -12.97 -10.19
N ILE A 310 -8.23 -11.82 -10.84
CA ILE A 310 -9.43 -11.41 -11.61
C ILE A 310 -9.34 -11.79 -13.08
N THR A 311 -8.28 -12.50 -13.50
CA THR A 311 -8.12 -13.00 -14.87
C THR A 311 -9.25 -13.94 -15.31
N ASP A 312 -9.83 -14.71 -14.40
CA ASP A 312 -10.91 -15.64 -14.73
C ASP A 312 -12.20 -14.89 -15.10
N ILE A 313 -12.50 -13.79 -14.39
CA ILE A 313 -13.60 -12.89 -14.73
C ILE A 313 -13.30 -12.18 -16.05
N ALA A 314 -12.09 -11.63 -16.21
CA ALA A 314 -11.73 -10.88 -17.39
C ALA A 314 -11.78 -11.68 -18.71
N LYS A 315 -11.59 -12.99 -18.66
CA LYS A 315 -11.70 -13.90 -19.84
C LYS A 315 -13.12 -14.06 -20.35
N GLU A 316 -14.10 -13.96 -19.45
CA GLU A 316 -15.52 -14.20 -19.75
C GLU A 316 -16.24 -12.94 -20.27
N LEU A 317 -15.60 -11.76 -20.17
CA LEU A 317 -16.15 -10.51 -20.66
C LEU A 317 -16.32 -10.54 -22.18
N ILE A 318 -17.39 -9.91 -22.68
CA ILE A 318 -17.67 -9.81 -24.12
C ILE A 318 -17.84 -8.34 -24.53
N VAL A 319 -17.73 -8.09 -25.83
CA VAL A 319 -18.01 -6.76 -26.39
C VAL A 319 -19.44 -6.37 -26.08
N GLY A 320 -19.64 -5.15 -25.59
CA GLY A 320 -20.92 -4.61 -25.14
C GLY A 320 -21.13 -4.66 -23.61
N ASP A 321 -20.38 -5.49 -22.86
CA ASP A 321 -20.47 -5.48 -21.40
C ASP A 321 -20.09 -4.09 -20.85
N LYS A 322 -20.94 -3.54 -19.95
CA LYS A 322 -20.65 -2.32 -19.19
C LYS A 322 -20.01 -2.68 -17.86
N ILE A 323 -18.82 -2.14 -17.60
CA ILE A 323 -18.03 -2.43 -16.41
C ILE A 323 -17.49 -1.16 -15.75
N GLU A 324 -17.26 -1.22 -14.43
CA GLU A 324 -16.36 -0.31 -13.72
C GLU A 324 -15.05 -1.05 -13.49
N VAL A 325 -13.95 -0.41 -13.80
CA VAL A 325 -12.60 -0.96 -13.62
C VAL A 325 -11.73 0.02 -12.85
N GLY A 326 -10.82 -0.51 -12.02
CA GLY A 326 -9.88 0.31 -11.29
C GLY A 326 -8.47 -0.28 -11.31
N GLY A 327 -7.50 0.63 -11.25
CA GLY A 327 -6.10 0.27 -11.28
C GLY A 327 -5.18 1.45 -11.54
N GLY A 328 -3.95 1.15 -11.94
CA GLY A 328 -2.92 2.13 -12.19
C GLY A 328 -2.54 2.27 -13.66
N ILE A 329 -2.35 3.50 -14.11
CA ILE A 329 -1.96 3.81 -15.49
C ILE A 329 -0.46 3.62 -15.66
N ARG A 330 -0.11 2.67 -16.51
CA ARG A 330 1.29 2.41 -16.91
C ARG A 330 1.74 3.39 -17.98
N LYS A 331 2.98 3.86 -17.88
CA LYS A 331 3.64 4.65 -18.93
C LYS A 331 3.70 3.88 -20.25
N ALA A 332 3.47 4.58 -21.36
CA ALA A 332 3.69 4.04 -22.69
C ALA A 332 5.15 3.60 -22.90
N THR A 333 5.34 2.58 -23.70
CA THR A 333 6.66 2.12 -24.19
C THR A 333 6.76 2.38 -25.69
N LYS A 334 7.89 2.04 -26.31
CA LYS A 334 8.05 2.14 -27.76
C LYS A 334 7.03 1.28 -28.54
N THR A 335 6.56 0.18 -27.93
CA THR A 335 5.70 -0.82 -28.59
C THR A 335 4.29 -0.89 -28.03
N LEU A 336 4.03 -0.28 -26.86
CA LEU A 336 2.73 -0.35 -26.20
C LEU A 336 2.26 1.05 -25.81
N PRO A 337 0.96 1.38 -26.00
CA PRO A 337 0.37 2.62 -25.54
C PRO A 337 0.32 2.67 -23.98
N ARG A 338 -0.22 3.74 -23.41
CA ARG A 338 -0.61 3.75 -22.00
C ARG A 338 -1.68 2.69 -21.75
N ILE A 339 -1.55 1.94 -20.67
CA ILE A 339 -2.43 0.82 -20.32
C ILE A 339 -2.88 0.99 -18.88
N LEU A 340 -4.16 0.78 -18.61
CA LEU A 340 -4.69 0.66 -17.26
C LEU A 340 -4.45 -0.77 -16.76
N ASN A 341 -3.59 -0.93 -15.76
CA ASN A 341 -3.35 -2.20 -15.10
C ASN A 341 -4.43 -2.42 -14.05
N LEU A 342 -5.33 -3.36 -14.30
CA LEU A 342 -6.52 -3.55 -13.47
C LEU A 342 -6.21 -4.30 -12.18
N GLU A 343 -6.76 -3.80 -11.10
CA GLU A 343 -6.76 -4.36 -9.76
C GLU A 343 -8.14 -4.86 -9.35
N PHE A 344 -9.21 -4.27 -9.91
CA PHE A 344 -10.57 -4.78 -9.77
C PHE A 344 -11.40 -4.59 -11.04
N ILE A 345 -12.49 -5.36 -11.16
CA ILE A 345 -13.52 -5.28 -12.19
C ILE A 345 -14.86 -5.46 -11.49
N GLN A 346 -15.76 -4.52 -11.70
CA GLN A 346 -17.17 -4.61 -11.31
C GLN A 346 -18.02 -4.65 -12.56
N ILE A 347 -18.88 -5.65 -12.67
CA ILE A 347 -19.83 -5.79 -13.77
C ILE A 347 -21.04 -4.92 -13.45
N LEU A 348 -21.36 -3.96 -14.32
CA LEU A 348 -22.50 -3.08 -14.18
C LEU A 348 -23.70 -3.57 -15.02
N ASN A 349 -23.43 -4.06 -16.24
CA ASN A 349 -24.41 -4.67 -17.11
C ASN A 349 -23.73 -5.68 -18.04
N LEU A 350 -24.38 -6.81 -18.27
CA LEU A 350 -23.90 -7.84 -19.20
C LEU A 350 -24.68 -7.76 -20.50
N GLU A 351 -23.93 -7.81 -21.62
CA GLU A 351 -24.51 -7.99 -22.93
C GLU A 351 -24.99 -9.43 -23.13
N LYS A 352 -26.12 -9.61 -23.82
CA LYS A 352 -26.67 -10.93 -24.08
C LYS A 352 -25.82 -11.68 -25.11
N LYS A 353 -25.27 -12.82 -24.74
CA LYS A 353 -24.57 -13.73 -25.65
C LYS A 353 -25.49 -14.86 -26.03
N SER A 354 -25.98 -14.85 -27.28
CA SER A 354 -26.70 -15.98 -27.84
C SER A 354 -25.73 -16.91 -28.53
N LYS A 355 -25.73 -18.18 -28.17
CA LYS A 355 -25.00 -19.24 -28.86
C LYS A 355 -26.03 -20.12 -29.56
N LEU A 356 -26.02 -20.06 -30.89
CA LEU A 356 -26.77 -21.04 -31.69
C LEU A 356 -26.06 -22.40 -31.53
N VAL A 357 -26.78 -23.37 -31.01
CA VAL A 357 -26.37 -24.76 -30.94
C VAL A 357 -27.37 -25.61 -31.68
N ASN A 358 -26.93 -26.70 -32.28
CA ASN A 358 -27.85 -27.66 -32.87
C ASN A 358 -28.82 -28.16 -31.78
N PRO A 359 -30.11 -28.38 -32.12
CA PRO A 359 -31.05 -28.93 -31.15
C PRO A 359 -30.57 -30.27 -30.65
N PHE A 360 -30.75 -30.50 -29.34
CA PHE A 360 -30.41 -31.80 -28.75
C PHE A 360 -31.29 -32.90 -29.31
N CYS A 361 -30.68 -33.87 -29.96
CA CYS A 361 -31.41 -35.03 -30.47
C CYS A 361 -31.66 -36.07 -29.34
N GLN A 362 -32.93 -36.26 -28.95
CA GLN A 362 -33.27 -37.20 -27.91
C GLN A 362 -32.94 -38.66 -28.26
N LYS A 363 -32.90 -38.99 -29.58
CA LYS A 363 -32.64 -40.34 -30.08
C LYS A 363 -31.17 -40.69 -30.05
N CYS A 364 -30.27 -39.78 -30.52
CA CYS A 364 -28.82 -40.06 -30.53
C CYS A 364 -28.07 -39.39 -29.39
N LYS A 365 -28.73 -38.62 -28.51
CA LYS A 365 -28.19 -37.88 -27.37
C LYS A 365 -27.00 -36.95 -27.71
N LYS A 366 -26.99 -36.38 -28.89
CA LYS A 366 -25.99 -35.42 -29.39
C LYS A 366 -26.64 -34.08 -29.74
N HIS A 367 -25.88 -32.98 -29.65
CA HIS A 367 -26.23 -31.68 -30.18
C HIS A 367 -25.84 -31.56 -31.63
#